data_4003b06840604ae0fb322db785f8068e
#
_entry.id   4003b06840604ae0fb322db785f8068e
#
_cell.length_a   1.000
_cell.length_b   1.000
_cell.length_c   1.000
_cell.angle_alpha   90.00
_cell.angle_beta   90.00
_cell.angle_gamma   90.00
#
_symmetry.space_group_name_H-M   'P 1'
#
loop_
_entity.id
_entity.type
_entity.pdbx_description
1 polymer ?
#
loop_
_entity_poly.entity_id
_entity_poly.type
_entity_poly.pdbx_seq_one_letter_code
_entity_poly.pdbx_strand_id
1 'polypeptide(L)'
;VPQSYIVRTMRPADVEAVLRVQAAVYPASLLESAALFQNRIEIAPATCQVALDGQDLIGYLIAYPWDAGLPPALDRSLERLPGAADTWFVHDCAVLPAAQGGGVAAALL
;
A
#
# COMPACT_ATOMS: atom_id res chain seq x y z
N VAL A 1 0.27 -14.54 -22.19
CA VAL A 1 0.56 -13.15 -22.50
C VAL A 1 1.11 -12.49 -21.25
N PRO A 2 2.31 -11.88 -21.32
CA PRO A 2 2.83 -11.14 -20.19
C PRO A 2 1.85 -10.05 -19.79
N GLN A 3 1.59 -9.93 -18.51
CA GLN A 3 0.79 -8.83 -18.02
C GLN A 3 1.56 -7.52 -18.17
N SER A 4 0.92 -6.56 -18.78
CA SER A 4 1.48 -5.21 -18.96
C SER A 4 0.97 -4.33 -17.84
N TYR A 5 1.79 -4.08 -16.83
CA TYR A 5 1.46 -3.17 -15.76
C TYR A 5 2.64 -2.28 -15.44
N ILE A 6 2.36 -1.13 -14.83
CA ILE A 6 3.39 -0.22 -14.33
C ILE A 6 3.25 -0.05 -12.83
N VAL A 7 4.38 0.24 -12.18
CA VAL A 7 4.43 0.58 -10.75
C VAL A 7 4.87 2.03 -10.63
N ARG A 8 4.16 2.80 -9.82
CA ARG A 8 4.53 4.18 -9.51
C ARG A 8 4.17 4.51 -8.06
N THR A 9 4.65 5.64 -7.57
CA THR A 9 4.28 6.09 -6.23
C THR A 9 2.78 6.41 -6.15
N MET A 10 2.19 6.10 -5.01
CA MET A 10 0.79 6.36 -4.73
C MET A 10 0.56 7.87 -4.56
N ARG A 11 -0.54 8.36 -5.10
CA ARG A 11 -0.95 9.77 -5.01
C ARG A 11 -2.26 9.87 -4.23
N PRO A 12 -2.57 11.04 -3.65
CA PRO A 12 -3.86 11.23 -2.98
C PRO A 12 -5.07 10.85 -3.85
N ALA A 13 -5.02 11.12 -5.15
CA ALA A 13 -6.09 10.77 -6.08
C ALA A 13 -6.29 9.25 -6.25
N ASP A 14 -5.31 8.45 -5.87
CA ASP A 14 -5.41 6.98 -5.98
C ASP A 14 -6.19 6.34 -4.82
N VAL A 15 -6.39 7.05 -3.72
CA VAL A 15 -6.90 6.45 -2.47
C VAL A 15 -8.25 5.78 -2.67
N GLU A 16 -9.15 6.36 -3.43
CA GLU A 16 -10.46 5.75 -3.68
C GLU A 16 -10.32 4.38 -4.36
N ALA A 17 -9.45 4.27 -5.36
CA ALA A 17 -9.19 3.00 -6.04
C ALA A 17 -8.46 2.01 -5.13
N VAL A 18 -7.53 2.48 -4.29
CA VAL A 18 -6.84 1.67 -3.29
C VAL A 18 -7.84 1.07 -2.31
N LEU A 19 -8.81 1.84 -1.85
CA LEU A 19 -9.86 1.34 -0.96
C LEU A 19 -10.68 0.22 -1.61
N ARG A 20 -10.93 0.30 -2.90
CA ARG A 20 -11.62 -0.77 -3.63
C ARG A 20 -10.80 -2.06 -3.69
N VAL A 21 -9.50 -1.95 -3.92
CA VAL A 21 -8.60 -3.11 -3.90
C VAL A 21 -8.56 -3.73 -2.50
N GLN A 22 -8.43 -2.90 -1.48
CA GLN A 22 -8.45 -3.36 -0.10
C GLN A 22 -9.71 -4.15 0.22
N ALA A 23 -10.87 -3.61 -0.14
CA ALA A 23 -12.15 -4.26 0.11
C ALA A 23 -12.33 -5.59 -0.64
N ALA A 24 -11.67 -5.75 -1.78
CA ALA A 24 -11.71 -6.99 -2.55
C ALA A 24 -10.80 -8.08 -1.97
N VAL A 25 -9.81 -7.72 -1.16
CA VAL A 25 -8.78 -8.63 -0.66
C VAL A 25 -8.99 -8.99 0.81
N TYR A 26 -9.37 -8.02 1.64
CA TYR A 26 -9.43 -8.19 3.09
C TYR A 26 -10.86 -8.22 3.63
N PRO A 27 -11.09 -8.96 4.75
CA PRO A 27 -12.37 -8.90 5.44
C PRO A 27 -12.59 -7.52 6.08
N ALA A 28 -13.87 -7.20 6.34
CA ALA A 28 -14.27 -5.88 6.86
C ALA A 28 -13.51 -5.47 8.13
N SER A 29 -13.17 -6.42 8.99
CA SER A 29 -12.47 -6.15 10.24
C SER A 29 -11.03 -5.65 10.07
N LEU A 30 -10.45 -5.80 8.88
CA LEU A 30 -9.08 -5.38 8.58
C LEU A 30 -9.01 -4.15 7.67
N LEU A 31 -10.15 -3.57 7.30
CA LEU A 31 -10.17 -2.41 6.40
C LEU A 31 -9.70 -1.16 7.14
N GLU A 32 -8.80 -0.43 6.49
CA GLU A 32 -8.32 0.85 6.99
C GLU A 32 -8.98 1.99 6.21
N SER A 33 -9.07 3.17 6.84
CA SER A 33 -9.77 4.32 6.30
C SER A 33 -8.98 5.05 5.23
N ALA A 34 -9.68 5.89 4.44
CA ALA A 34 -9.04 6.84 3.53
C ALA A 34 -8.03 7.73 4.26
N ALA A 35 -8.34 8.15 5.48
CA ALA A 35 -7.46 8.99 6.29
C ALA A 35 -6.13 8.28 6.58
N LEU A 36 -6.13 6.97 6.81
CA LEU A 36 -4.89 6.19 7.00
C LEU A 36 -4.02 6.26 5.75
N PHE A 37 -4.59 6.01 4.57
CA PHE A 37 -3.83 6.02 3.32
C PHE A 37 -3.30 7.41 2.99
N GLN A 38 -4.11 8.47 3.20
CA GLN A 38 -3.65 9.85 3.02
C GLN A 38 -2.49 10.17 3.96
N ASN A 39 -2.58 9.75 5.21
CA ASN A 39 -1.50 9.93 6.19
C ASN A 39 -0.20 9.28 5.73
N ARG A 40 -0.25 8.03 5.26
CA ARG A 40 0.95 7.31 4.82
C ARG A 40 1.56 7.90 3.57
N ILE A 41 0.75 8.37 2.63
CA ILE A 41 1.25 9.10 1.44
C ILE A 41 2.01 10.35 1.88
N GLU A 42 1.50 11.05 2.89
CA GLU A 42 2.09 12.29 3.38
C GLU A 42 3.44 12.07 4.05
N ILE A 43 3.55 11.05 4.92
CA ILE A 43 4.78 10.79 5.68
C ILE A 43 5.78 9.88 4.98
N ALA A 44 5.34 9.09 4.01
CA ALA A 44 6.18 8.13 3.29
C ALA A 44 5.89 8.14 1.78
N PRO A 45 6.00 9.30 1.12
CA PRO A 45 5.58 9.44 -0.28
C PRO A 45 6.41 8.59 -1.25
N ALA A 46 7.63 8.25 -0.91
CA ALA A 46 8.52 7.49 -1.79
C ALA A 46 8.28 5.97 -1.71
N THR A 47 7.59 5.50 -0.67
CA THR A 47 7.50 4.07 -0.37
C THR A 47 6.07 3.54 -0.34
N CYS A 48 5.08 4.40 -0.59
CA CYS A 48 3.71 3.98 -0.89
C CYS A 48 3.57 3.90 -2.41
N GLN A 49 3.20 2.73 -2.92
CA GLN A 49 3.20 2.50 -4.36
C GLN A 49 1.89 1.86 -4.83
N VAL A 50 1.61 2.04 -6.10
CA VAL A 50 0.47 1.41 -6.78
C VAL A 50 0.93 0.71 -8.04
N ALA A 51 0.21 -0.32 -8.44
CA ALA A 51 0.39 -1.00 -9.71
C ALA A 51 -0.87 -0.76 -10.56
N LEU A 52 -0.66 -0.40 -11.82
CA LEU A 52 -1.75 -0.11 -12.76
C LEU A 52 -1.62 -0.94 -14.02
N ASP A 53 -2.74 -1.50 -14.45
CA ASP A 53 -2.89 -2.10 -15.78
C ASP A 53 -3.70 -1.09 -16.60
N GLY A 54 -3.00 -0.32 -17.46
CA GLY A 54 -3.63 0.82 -18.10
C GLY A 54 -4.03 1.86 -17.05
N GLN A 55 -5.33 2.15 -16.96
CA GLN A 55 -5.88 3.06 -15.96
C GLN A 55 -6.43 2.35 -14.72
N ASP A 56 -6.43 1.02 -14.74
CA ASP A 56 -6.98 0.22 -13.65
C ASP A 56 -5.94 -0.03 -12.58
N LEU A 57 -6.20 0.43 -11.36
CA LEU A 57 -5.35 0.14 -10.21
C LEU A 57 -5.61 -1.29 -9.75
N ILE A 58 -4.59 -2.14 -9.84
CA ILE A 58 -4.70 -3.57 -9.58
C ILE A 58 -4.00 -4.02 -8.30
N GLY A 59 -3.20 -3.16 -7.70
CA GLY A 59 -2.50 -3.48 -6.46
C GLY A 59 -1.87 -2.25 -5.83
N TYR A 60 -1.46 -2.40 -4.57
CA TYR A 60 -0.79 -1.33 -3.84
C TYR A 60 0.15 -1.86 -2.78
N LEU A 61 1.06 -1.00 -2.34
CA LEU A 61 1.98 -1.27 -1.24
C LEU A 61 2.04 -0.04 -0.33
N ILE A 62 1.93 -0.27 0.96
CA ILE A 62 2.26 0.70 2.00
C ILE A 62 3.44 0.12 2.79
N ALA A 63 4.60 0.74 2.67
CA ALA A 63 5.80 0.30 3.40
C ALA A 63 6.60 1.52 3.82
N TYR A 64 7.31 1.42 4.92
CA TYR A 64 8.14 2.51 5.43
C TYR A 64 9.13 2.01 6.49
N PRO A 65 10.19 2.78 6.76
CA PRO A 65 11.10 2.46 7.87
C PRO A 65 10.37 2.54 9.22
N TRP A 66 10.62 1.59 10.10
CA TRP A 66 10.00 1.52 11.41
C TRP A 66 10.91 0.86 12.43
N ASP A 67 10.50 0.88 13.71
CA ASP A 67 11.21 0.19 14.78
C ASP A 67 10.78 -1.27 14.84
N ALA A 68 11.74 -2.19 14.92
CA ALA A 68 11.45 -3.60 15.01
C ALA A 68 10.68 -3.92 16.29
N GLY A 69 9.67 -4.79 16.19
CA GLY A 69 8.91 -5.28 17.33
C GLY A 69 7.76 -4.41 17.81
N LEU A 70 7.57 -3.21 17.23
CA LEU A 70 6.51 -2.28 17.62
C LEU A 70 5.72 -1.79 16.41
N PRO A 71 4.97 -2.66 15.70
CA PRO A 71 4.21 -2.23 14.54
C PRO A 71 3.15 -1.18 14.92
N PRO A 72 2.86 -0.21 14.02
CA PRO A 72 1.78 0.74 14.27
C PRO A 72 0.44 0.02 14.40
N ALA A 73 -0.44 0.59 15.21
CA ALA A 73 -1.80 0.06 15.35
C ALA A 73 -2.58 0.22 14.03
N LEU A 74 -3.51 -0.69 13.80
CA LEU A 74 -4.38 -0.66 12.63
C LEU A 74 -5.16 0.66 12.59
N ASP A 75 -5.27 1.25 11.40
CA ASP A 75 -6.02 2.47 11.12
C ASP A 75 -5.62 3.69 11.98
N ARG A 76 -4.37 3.73 12.43
CA ARG A 76 -3.87 4.85 13.23
C ARG A 76 -2.96 5.75 12.41
N SER A 77 -3.26 7.05 12.39
CA SER A 77 -2.40 8.05 11.79
C SER A 77 -1.09 8.21 12.55
N LEU A 78 -0.01 8.48 11.81
CA LEU A 78 1.32 8.74 12.37
C LEU A 78 1.69 10.20 12.13
N GLU A 79 2.36 10.82 13.10
CA GLU A 79 2.84 12.20 12.94
C GLU A 79 4.08 12.26 12.06
N ARG A 80 4.95 11.26 12.18
CA ARG A 80 6.20 11.18 11.44
C ARG A 80 6.77 9.77 11.52
N LEU A 81 7.74 9.48 10.65
CA LEU A 81 8.52 8.26 10.72
C LEU A 81 9.62 8.38 11.80
N PRO A 82 10.04 7.25 12.42
CA PRO A 82 11.15 7.27 13.36
C PRO A 82 12.44 7.75 12.68
N GLY A 83 13.21 8.61 13.35
CA GLY A 83 14.46 9.12 12.82
C GLY A 83 15.59 8.09 12.80
N ALA A 84 15.52 7.07 13.62
CA ALA A 84 16.54 6.02 13.75
C ALA A 84 15.92 4.63 13.58
N ALA A 85 15.08 4.47 12.56
CA ALA A 85 14.42 3.21 12.26
C ALA A 85 15.46 2.15 11.88
N ASP A 86 15.29 0.94 12.39
CA ASP A 86 16.19 -0.19 12.16
C ASP A 86 15.58 -1.28 11.28
N THR A 87 14.33 -1.12 10.85
CA THR A 87 13.55 -2.15 10.17
C THR A 87 12.75 -1.55 9.02
N TRP A 88 12.62 -2.31 7.95
CA TRP A 88 11.69 -2.05 6.87
C TRP A 88 10.36 -2.73 7.19
N PHE A 89 9.31 -1.95 7.36
CA PHE A 89 8.00 -2.45 7.71
C PHE A 89 7.06 -2.42 6.50
N VAL A 90 6.58 -3.58 6.07
CA VAL A 90 5.51 -3.68 5.09
C VAL A 90 4.19 -3.64 5.84
N HIS A 91 3.55 -2.46 5.83
CA HIS A 91 2.30 -2.25 6.56
C HIS A 91 1.14 -2.97 5.87
N ASP A 92 1.08 -2.88 4.54
CA ASP A 92 -0.01 -3.44 3.75
C ASP A 92 0.43 -3.63 2.30
N CYS A 93 0.12 -4.79 1.74
CA CYS A 93 0.37 -5.08 0.32
C CYS A 93 -0.79 -5.93 -0.18
N ALA A 94 -1.50 -5.45 -1.17
CA ALA A 94 -2.66 -6.15 -1.71
C ALA A 94 -2.69 -6.08 -3.24
N VAL A 95 -3.11 -7.19 -3.86
CA VAL A 95 -3.28 -7.30 -5.30
C VAL A 95 -4.67 -7.89 -5.56
N LEU A 96 -5.41 -7.30 -6.50
CA LEU A 96 -6.72 -7.82 -6.88
C LEU A 96 -6.64 -9.30 -7.24
N PRO A 97 -7.63 -10.11 -6.84
CA PRO A 97 -7.60 -11.56 -7.10
C PRO A 97 -7.36 -11.92 -8.57
N ALA A 98 -7.95 -11.18 -9.50
CA ALA A 98 -7.77 -11.43 -10.94
C ALA A 98 -6.35 -11.15 -11.43
N ALA A 99 -5.56 -10.37 -10.70
CA ALA A 99 -4.18 -10.02 -11.08
C ALA A 99 -3.14 -10.80 -10.29
N GLN A 100 -3.53 -11.64 -9.36
CA GLN A 100 -2.60 -12.45 -8.57
C GLN A 100 -1.94 -13.51 -9.44
N GLY A 101 -0.69 -13.84 -9.10
CA GLY A 101 0.10 -14.80 -9.87
C GLY A 101 0.87 -14.19 -11.04
N GLY A 102 0.66 -12.89 -11.34
CA GLY A 102 1.38 -12.21 -12.42
C GLY A 102 2.64 -11.45 -11.99
N GLY A 103 3.10 -11.64 -10.76
CA GLY A 103 4.31 -10.99 -10.25
C GLY A 103 4.10 -9.57 -9.75
N VAL A 104 2.85 -9.10 -9.63
CA VAL A 104 2.56 -7.72 -9.23
C VAL A 104 3.05 -7.43 -7.81
N ALA A 105 2.77 -8.31 -6.85
CA ALA A 105 3.22 -8.13 -5.48
C ALA A 105 4.76 -8.06 -5.38
N ALA A 106 5.46 -8.92 -6.10
CA ALA A 106 6.92 -8.90 -6.13
C ALA A 106 7.46 -7.59 -6.73
N ALA A 107 6.79 -7.06 -7.75
CA ALA A 107 7.19 -5.79 -8.36
C ALA A 107 6.95 -4.60 -7.44
N LEU A 108 5.89 -4.65 -6.61
CA LEU A 108 5.60 -3.61 -5.61
C LEU A 108 6.63 -3.61 -4.48
N LEU A 109 7.07 -4.78 -4.08
CA LEU A 109 8.06 -4.94 -3.02
C LEU A 109 9.47 -4.70 -3.56
#